data_3998d3aa174c7c2c0e6032cedec6237c
#
_entry.id   3998d3aa174c7c2c0e6032cedec6237c
#
_cell.length_a   1.000
_cell.length_b   1.000
_cell.length_c   1.000
_cell.angle_alpha   90.00
_cell.angle_beta   90.00
_cell.angle_gamma   90.00
#
_symmetry.space_group_name_H-M   'P 1'
#
loop_
_entity.id
_entity.type
_entity.pdbx_description
1 polymer ?
#
loop_
_entity_poly.entity_id
_entity_poly.type
_entity_poly.pdbx_seq_one_letter_code
_entity_poly.pdbx_strand_id
1 'polypeptide(L)'
;MRRACAEERRRRRGRRVFLQSGARGAPCRAFGQPQRAMSEAGRFAVGADGWVDGARREPSPNFEARPDGAAISLVVIHNISLPPGEFGGDAIVALFQNRLDCDAHPYYAAHLRGVRVSAHFLVRRDGALIQFVSCDARAWHAGASSFFGRERCNDFSIGIELEGADDVAFDARQYATLAALARALAARYPIDAFAGHEHVAPGRKTDPGPHFDWQRFADDGGFPPRYFPYRKH
;
A
#
# COMPACT_ATOMS: atom_id res chain seq x y z
N MET A 1 -38.54 -1.02 50.76
CA MET A 1 -39.87 -0.40 50.77
C MET A 1 -40.20 -0.07 49.31
N ARG A 2 -40.95 -0.96 48.60
CA ARG A 2 -42.42 -0.89 48.39
C ARG A 2 -42.76 0.37 47.58
N ARG A 3 -43.24 0.31 46.39
CA ARG A 3 -44.33 -0.23 45.59
C ARG A 3 -44.64 0.87 44.58
N ALA A 4 -44.78 0.67 43.30
CA ALA A 4 -45.81 0.03 42.51
C ALA A 4 -46.99 0.96 42.13
N CYS A 5 -47.40 0.84 40.91
CA CYS A 5 -48.72 0.88 40.26
C CYS A 5 -48.72 1.83 39.08
N ALA A 6 -48.89 1.37 37.89
CA ALA A 6 -49.96 0.66 37.18
C ALA A 6 -50.92 1.62 36.45
N GLU A 7 -50.93 1.48 35.13
CA GLU A 7 -52.08 1.20 34.27
C GLU A 7 -53.20 2.26 34.14
N GLU A 8 -53.45 2.74 32.93
CA GLU A 8 -54.83 2.72 32.41
C GLU A 8 -54.91 2.92 30.89
N ARG A 9 -55.62 1.98 30.28
CA ARG A 9 -56.09 1.94 28.90
C ARG A 9 -57.33 2.82 28.72
N ARG A 10 -57.57 3.38 27.55
CA ARG A 10 -58.86 3.29 26.85
C ARG A 10 -58.79 3.89 25.45
N ARG A 11 -59.12 3.04 24.55
CA ARG A 11 -59.78 3.06 23.26
C ARG A 11 -60.72 4.28 23.00
N ARG A 12 -60.71 4.81 21.78
CA ARG A 12 -61.93 5.06 21.01
C ARG A 12 -61.66 4.98 19.49
N ARG A 13 -62.60 4.31 18.84
CA ARG A 13 -62.81 4.08 17.40
C ARG A 13 -63.47 5.30 16.74
N GLY A 14 -63.27 5.43 15.40
CA GLY A 14 -64.31 6.01 14.51
C GLY A 14 -63.69 6.88 13.41
N ARG A 15 -63.74 6.50 12.26
CA ARG A 15 -64.58 6.53 11.06
C ARG A 15 -63.77 6.83 9.79
N ARG A 16 -64.00 6.02 8.80
CA ARG A 16 -63.58 6.17 7.40
C ARG A 16 -64.27 7.38 6.75
N VAL A 17 -63.53 8.07 5.88
CA VAL A 17 -64.06 8.71 4.67
C VAL A 17 -63.11 8.47 3.52
N PHE A 18 -63.63 7.86 2.47
CA PHE A 18 -63.02 7.70 1.16
C PHE A 18 -63.14 9.01 0.38
N LEU A 19 -62.05 9.46 -0.23
CA LEU A 19 -62.09 10.26 -1.44
C LEU A 19 -60.89 9.94 -2.33
N GLN A 20 -61.19 9.32 -3.47
CA GLN A 20 -60.29 9.16 -4.61
C GLN A 20 -60.14 10.49 -5.32
N SER A 21 -58.93 10.87 -5.65
CA SER A 21 -58.66 11.64 -6.86
C SER A 21 -57.22 11.36 -7.31
N GLY A 22 -57.14 10.94 -8.54
CA GLY A 22 -55.89 10.51 -9.19
C GLY A 22 -54.99 11.69 -9.49
N ALA A 23 -53.69 11.41 -9.32
CA ALA A 23 -52.64 12.19 -9.98
C ALA A 23 -51.62 11.17 -10.51
N ARG A 24 -51.41 11.23 -11.81
CA ARG A 24 -50.51 10.41 -12.60
C ARG A 24 -49.07 10.66 -12.14
N GLY A 25 -48.47 9.67 -11.53
CA GLY A 25 -47.05 9.67 -11.19
C GLY A 25 -46.17 9.60 -12.43
N ALA A 26 -45.28 10.57 -12.59
CA ALA A 26 -44.22 10.53 -13.53
C ALA A 26 -43.18 9.44 -13.10
N PRO A 27 -42.55 8.72 -14.01
CA PRO A 27 -41.56 7.71 -13.63
C PRO A 27 -40.30 8.39 -13.08
N CYS A 28 -39.95 8.08 -11.83
CA CYS A 28 -38.64 8.36 -11.28
C CYS A 28 -37.59 7.69 -12.18
N ARG A 29 -36.80 8.47 -12.88
CA ARG A 29 -35.59 7.99 -13.55
C ARG A 29 -34.62 7.53 -12.47
N ALA A 30 -34.39 6.22 -12.41
CA ALA A 30 -33.29 5.62 -11.71
C ALA A 30 -31.98 6.02 -12.41
N PHE A 31 -31.31 7.04 -11.87
CA PHE A 31 -29.91 7.30 -12.18
C PHE A 31 -29.07 6.42 -11.26
N GLY A 32 -28.69 5.28 -11.77
CA GLY A 32 -27.71 4.38 -11.18
C GLY A 32 -27.08 3.61 -12.34
N GLN A 33 -26.21 4.26 -13.11
CA GLN A 33 -25.30 3.48 -13.92
C GLN A 33 -24.36 2.77 -12.94
N PRO A 34 -24.20 1.42 -13.00
CA PRO A 34 -23.14 0.76 -12.28
C PRO A 34 -21.83 1.34 -12.82
N GLN A 35 -21.05 2.02 -11.98
CA GLN A 35 -19.66 2.27 -12.23
C GLN A 35 -19.06 0.91 -12.57
N ARG A 36 -18.68 0.75 -13.82
CA ARG A 36 -17.94 -0.40 -14.32
C ARG A 36 -16.72 -0.52 -13.41
N ALA A 37 -16.69 -1.52 -12.53
CA ALA A 37 -15.51 -1.91 -11.81
C ALA A 37 -14.44 -2.15 -12.89
N MET A 38 -13.49 -1.22 -13.00
CA MET A 38 -12.30 -1.44 -13.83
C MET A 38 -11.68 -2.71 -13.28
N SER A 39 -11.46 -3.70 -14.14
CA SER A 39 -10.78 -4.93 -13.74
C SER A 39 -9.45 -4.51 -13.12
N GLU A 40 -9.13 -5.01 -11.91
CA GLU A 40 -7.90 -4.67 -11.17
C GLU A 40 -6.61 -4.90 -12.01
N ALA A 41 -6.68 -5.69 -13.04
CA ALA A 41 -5.61 -6.01 -13.97
C ALA A 41 -5.05 -4.80 -14.78
N GLY A 42 -5.75 -3.65 -14.82
CA GLY A 42 -5.31 -2.45 -15.54
C GLY A 42 -5.22 -1.20 -14.66
N ARG A 43 -5.18 -1.36 -13.33
CA ARG A 43 -5.21 -0.23 -12.38
C ARG A 43 -3.98 0.67 -12.48
N PHE A 44 -2.81 0.12 -12.79
CA PHE A 44 -1.55 0.83 -12.88
C PHE A 44 -0.85 0.53 -14.21
N ALA A 45 -0.13 1.51 -14.75
CA ALA A 45 0.77 1.37 -15.88
C ALA A 45 2.06 2.15 -15.62
N VAL A 46 3.21 1.58 -15.98
CA VAL A 46 4.51 2.26 -15.86
C VAL A 46 4.77 3.02 -17.15
N GLY A 47 4.88 4.34 -17.04
CA GLY A 47 5.21 5.22 -18.15
C GLY A 47 6.65 5.04 -18.65
N ALA A 48 6.96 5.66 -19.79
CA ALA A 48 8.30 5.64 -20.37
C ALA A 48 9.36 6.31 -19.48
N ASP A 49 8.91 7.19 -18.59
CA ASP A 49 9.73 7.92 -17.60
C ASP A 49 9.89 7.16 -16.27
N GLY A 50 9.41 5.92 -16.18
CA GLY A 50 9.47 5.08 -14.98
C GLY A 50 8.48 5.52 -13.88
N TRP A 51 7.59 6.46 -14.15
CA TRP A 51 6.52 6.83 -13.23
C TRP A 51 5.25 6.04 -13.52
N VAL A 52 4.50 5.73 -12.46
CA VAL A 52 3.29 4.91 -12.53
C VAL A 52 2.05 5.78 -12.61
N ASP A 53 1.23 5.56 -13.63
CA ASP A 53 -0.08 6.19 -13.74
C ASP A 53 -1.00 5.67 -12.62
N GLY A 54 -1.70 6.62 -11.96
CA GLY A 54 -2.56 6.31 -10.81
C GLY A 54 -1.85 6.34 -9.45
N ALA A 55 -0.52 6.49 -9.40
CA ALA A 55 0.21 6.77 -8.16
C ALA A 55 0.25 8.28 -7.87
N ARG A 56 0.09 8.65 -6.60
CA ARG A 56 0.38 10.02 -6.14
C ARG A 56 1.89 10.23 -6.23
N ARG A 57 2.34 11.26 -6.96
CA ARG A 57 3.76 11.59 -7.10
C ARG A 57 4.21 12.50 -5.96
N GLU A 58 5.21 12.06 -5.20
CA GLU A 58 5.86 12.79 -4.11
C GLU A 58 7.39 12.68 -4.24
N PRO A 59 8.02 13.38 -5.20
CA PRO A 59 9.42 13.17 -5.54
C PRO A 59 10.36 13.30 -4.36
N SER A 60 11.24 12.31 -4.20
CA SER A 60 12.35 12.30 -3.23
C SER A 60 13.62 12.80 -3.91
N PRO A 61 14.48 13.58 -3.22
CA PRO A 61 15.82 13.91 -3.72
C PRO A 61 16.84 12.78 -3.48
N ASN A 62 16.46 11.70 -2.77
CA ASN A 62 17.36 10.62 -2.35
C ASN A 62 17.38 9.51 -3.39
N PHE A 63 17.98 9.76 -4.54
CA PHE A 63 18.16 8.78 -5.61
C PHE A 63 19.42 9.07 -6.44
N GLU A 64 19.81 8.11 -7.24
CA GLU A 64 20.93 8.19 -8.18
C GLU A 64 20.56 7.51 -9.50
N ALA A 65 21.40 7.68 -10.52
CA ALA A 65 21.31 6.86 -11.71
C ALA A 65 21.65 5.40 -11.36
N ARG A 66 21.01 4.45 -12.03
CA ARG A 66 21.45 3.04 -11.93
C ARG A 66 22.78 2.86 -12.66
N PRO A 67 23.59 1.87 -12.24
CA PRO A 67 24.78 1.49 -13.02
C PRO A 67 24.39 1.12 -14.46
N ASP A 68 25.26 1.42 -15.41
CA ASP A 68 25.05 1.11 -16.81
C ASP A 68 24.80 -0.40 -17.01
N GLY A 69 23.80 -0.72 -17.81
CA GLY A 69 23.40 -2.10 -18.09
C GLY A 69 22.72 -2.85 -16.94
N ALA A 70 22.43 -2.20 -15.82
CA ALA A 70 21.72 -2.82 -14.69
C ALA A 70 20.26 -3.11 -15.08
N ALA A 71 19.94 -4.39 -15.33
CA ALA A 71 18.56 -4.82 -15.50
C ALA A 71 17.83 -4.78 -14.15
N ILE A 72 16.62 -4.23 -14.14
CA ILE A 72 15.74 -4.19 -12.96
C ILE A 72 15.01 -5.54 -12.88
N SER A 73 15.50 -6.43 -12.03
CA SER A 73 15.07 -7.82 -11.97
C SER A 73 14.50 -8.24 -10.61
N LEU A 74 14.62 -7.40 -9.59
CA LEU A 74 14.16 -7.69 -8.23
C LEU A 74 13.18 -6.65 -7.73
N VAL A 75 12.15 -7.08 -7.00
CA VAL A 75 11.33 -6.22 -6.15
C VAL A 75 11.61 -6.57 -4.69
N VAL A 76 11.96 -5.58 -3.89
CA VAL A 76 12.16 -5.73 -2.44
C VAL A 76 10.98 -5.13 -1.69
N ILE A 77 10.34 -5.95 -0.87
CA ILE A 77 9.20 -5.56 -0.03
C ILE A 77 9.73 -5.18 1.36
N HIS A 78 9.25 -4.04 1.82
CA HIS A 78 9.57 -3.46 3.12
C HIS A 78 8.31 -3.21 3.94
N ASN A 79 8.46 -2.89 5.21
CA ASN A 79 7.45 -2.20 6.00
C ASN A 79 8.03 -0.92 6.62
N ILE A 80 7.19 0.06 6.81
CA ILE A 80 7.54 1.32 7.47
C ILE A 80 6.35 1.89 8.23
N SER A 81 6.61 2.40 9.44
CA SER A 81 5.70 3.26 10.21
C SER A 81 6.47 4.36 10.92
N LEU A 82 5.92 5.57 10.98
CA LEU A 82 6.55 6.70 11.63
C LEU A 82 5.52 7.57 12.39
N PRO A 83 5.63 7.60 13.73
CA PRO A 83 6.56 6.84 14.58
C PRO A 83 6.34 5.33 14.47
N PRO A 84 7.25 4.46 14.98
CA PRO A 84 7.07 3.01 14.94
C PRO A 84 5.72 2.58 15.53
N GLY A 85 4.96 1.78 14.73
CA GLY A 85 3.64 1.30 15.12
C GLY A 85 2.49 2.29 14.92
N GLU A 86 2.77 3.52 14.49
CA GLU A 86 1.75 4.52 14.16
C GLU A 86 1.58 4.64 12.64
N PHE A 87 0.33 4.71 12.19
CA PHE A 87 -0.02 4.71 10.77
C PHE A 87 -0.74 6.00 10.38
N GLY A 88 -0.64 6.36 9.10
CA GLY A 88 -1.21 7.61 8.59
C GLY A 88 -0.23 8.79 8.70
N GLY A 89 -0.74 9.99 8.53
CA GLY A 89 0.06 11.21 8.55
C GLY A 89 1.07 11.30 7.39
N ASP A 90 1.95 12.30 7.45
CA ASP A 90 2.90 12.58 6.36
C ASP A 90 4.37 12.36 6.74
N ALA A 91 4.63 11.76 7.92
CA ALA A 91 5.99 11.60 8.42
C ALA A 91 6.88 10.77 7.48
N ILE A 92 6.35 9.69 6.87
CA ILE A 92 7.10 8.87 5.91
C ILE A 92 7.42 9.68 4.65
N VAL A 93 6.45 10.43 4.13
CA VAL A 93 6.64 11.32 2.96
C VAL A 93 7.70 12.38 3.29
N ALA A 94 7.58 13.01 4.45
CA ALA A 94 8.53 14.03 4.91
C ALA A 94 9.96 13.47 5.10
N LEU A 95 10.10 12.23 5.62
CA LEU A 95 11.38 11.56 5.73
C LEU A 95 12.03 11.36 4.35
N PHE A 96 11.31 10.79 3.39
CA PHE A 96 11.85 10.51 2.06
C PHE A 96 12.15 11.80 1.27
N GLN A 97 11.53 12.90 1.63
CA GLN A 97 11.79 14.23 1.05
C GLN A 97 12.79 15.07 1.85
N ASN A 98 13.45 14.53 2.89
CA ASN A 98 14.37 15.24 3.79
C ASN A 98 13.73 16.46 4.49
N ARG A 99 12.42 16.40 4.75
CA ARG A 99 11.63 17.47 5.38
C ARG A 99 11.05 17.08 6.73
N LEU A 100 11.41 15.88 7.26
CA LEU A 100 10.91 15.41 8.55
C LEU A 100 11.42 16.36 9.65
N ASP A 101 10.49 16.92 10.42
CA ASP A 101 10.80 17.61 11.66
C ASP A 101 11.22 16.60 12.73
N CYS A 102 12.53 16.49 12.94
CA CYS A 102 13.07 15.53 13.90
C CYS A 102 12.81 15.93 15.36
N ASP A 103 12.43 17.17 15.63
CA ASP A 103 12.11 17.64 16.99
C ASP A 103 10.63 17.37 17.34
N ALA A 104 9.80 17.03 16.36
CA ALA A 104 8.38 16.72 16.57
C ALA A 104 8.12 15.42 17.35
N HIS A 105 9.09 14.49 17.41
CA HIS A 105 8.94 13.23 18.14
C HIS A 105 10.27 12.68 18.64
N PRO A 106 10.36 12.14 19.91
CA PRO A 106 11.60 11.63 20.48
C PRO A 106 12.30 10.56 19.63
N TYR A 107 11.53 9.66 19.01
CA TYR A 107 12.07 8.65 18.11
C TYR A 107 12.75 9.27 16.89
N TYR A 108 12.17 10.32 16.29
CA TYR A 108 12.77 10.99 15.14
C TYR A 108 14.07 11.68 15.52
N ALA A 109 14.09 12.37 16.67
CA ALA A 109 15.28 13.04 17.19
C ALA A 109 16.43 12.05 17.42
N ALA A 110 16.13 10.88 17.97
CA ALA A 110 17.12 9.87 18.31
C ALA A 110 17.63 9.04 17.11
N HIS A 111 16.76 8.78 16.10
CA HIS A 111 17.06 7.77 15.10
C HIS A 111 17.05 8.26 13.67
N LEU A 112 16.41 9.41 13.37
CA LEU A 112 16.20 9.83 11.99
C LEU A 112 16.92 11.14 11.62
N ARG A 113 17.55 11.81 12.58
CA ARG A 113 18.29 13.07 12.32
C ARG A 113 19.44 12.80 11.36
N GLY A 114 19.40 13.46 10.20
CA GLY A 114 20.41 13.30 9.15
C GLY A 114 20.29 12.02 8.31
N VAL A 115 19.32 11.17 8.59
CA VAL A 115 19.04 9.98 7.76
C VAL A 115 18.51 10.40 6.39
N ARG A 116 19.11 9.87 5.34
CA ARG A 116 18.73 10.07 3.93
C ARG A 116 18.45 8.74 3.30
N VAL A 117 17.19 8.45 3.09
CA VAL A 117 16.67 7.20 2.51
C VAL A 117 15.48 7.51 1.60
N SER A 118 15.13 6.57 0.77
CA SER A 118 13.92 6.61 -0.05
C SER A 118 13.49 5.18 -0.39
N ALA A 119 12.28 5.02 -0.90
CA ALA A 119 11.88 3.87 -1.67
C ALA A 119 11.27 4.35 -3.00
N HIS A 120 10.99 3.44 -3.93
CA HIS A 120 10.28 3.82 -5.12
C HIS A 120 8.80 4.09 -4.80
N PHE A 121 8.22 3.24 -3.94
CA PHE A 121 6.79 3.31 -3.61
C PHE A 121 6.52 3.17 -2.12
N LEU A 122 5.38 3.76 -1.71
CA LEU A 122 4.71 3.49 -0.43
C LEU A 122 3.26 3.10 -0.72
N VAL A 123 2.83 1.98 -0.17
CA VAL A 123 1.43 1.55 -0.14
C VAL A 123 0.88 1.80 1.26
N ARG A 124 -0.03 2.76 1.40
CA ARG A 124 -0.70 3.11 2.65
C ARG A 124 -1.65 2.01 3.12
N ARG A 125 -2.04 2.04 4.39
CA ARG A 125 -3.01 1.09 4.98
C ARG A 125 -4.35 1.05 4.22
N ASP A 126 -4.79 2.16 3.66
CA ASP A 126 -6.02 2.26 2.85
C ASP A 126 -5.84 1.82 1.39
N GLY A 127 -4.63 1.36 1.02
CA GLY A 127 -4.29 0.96 -0.33
C GLY A 127 -3.93 2.11 -1.27
N ALA A 128 -3.81 3.35 -0.79
CA ALA A 128 -3.31 4.45 -1.60
C ALA A 128 -1.84 4.21 -1.98
N LEU A 129 -1.50 4.45 -3.25
CA LEU A 129 -0.15 4.31 -3.79
C LEU A 129 0.52 5.67 -3.93
N ILE A 130 1.72 5.79 -3.37
CA ILE A 130 2.59 6.97 -3.51
C ILE A 130 3.88 6.53 -4.18
N GLN A 131 4.38 7.32 -5.14
CA GLN A 131 5.67 7.09 -5.78
C GLN A 131 6.62 8.27 -5.50
N PHE A 132 7.85 7.95 -5.08
CA PHE A 132 8.88 8.92 -4.71
C PHE A 132 10.03 8.99 -5.71
N VAL A 133 10.37 7.89 -6.36
CA VAL A 133 11.49 7.77 -7.27
C VAL A 133 11.01 7.07 -8.55
N SER A 134 11.45 7.55 -9.71
CA SER A 134 11.24 6.83 -10.96
C SER A 134 11.80 5.42 -10.87
N CYS A 135 11.08 4.42 -11.38
CA CYS A 135 11.58 3.04 -11.42
C CYS A 135 12.91 2.90 -12.16
N ASP A 136 13.17 3.79 -13.14
CA ASP A 136 14.41 3.80 -13.92
C ASP A 136 15.62 4.35 -13.12
N ALA A 137 15.36 5.06 -12.02
CA ALA A 137 16.39 5.53 -11.09
C ALA A 137 16.61 4.53 -9.93
N ARG A 138 17.68 4.75 -9.17
CA ARG A 138 18.12 3.94 -8.04
C ARG A 138 17.71 4.61 -6.74
N ALA A 139 16.64 4.15 -6.10
CA ALA A 139 16.26 4.59 -4.76
C ALA A 139 17.18 3.98 -3.68
N TRP A 140 17.18 4.57 -2.48
CA TRP A 140 18.06 4.17 -1.36
C TRP A 140 17.26 3.44 -0.28
N HIS A 141 16.89 2.16 -0.52
CA HIS A 141 16.01 1.39 0.37
C HIS A 141 16.66 0.14 1.00
N ALA A 142 17.59 -0.53 0.30
CA ALA A 142 18.10 -1.83 0.76
C ALA A 142 19.42 -1.73 1.54
N GLY A 143 20.17 -0.61 1.43
CA GLY A 143 21.47 -0.44 2.10
C GLY A 143 22.49 -1.50 1.68
N ALA A 144 23.28 -1.97 2.65
CA ALA A 144 24.16 -3.12 2.47
C ALA A 144 23.30 -4.38 2.33
N SER A 145 23.31 -5.00 1.15
CA SER A 145 22.37 -6.05 0.79
C SER A 145 22.93 -6.94 -0.31
N SER A 146 22.46 -8.18 -0.36
CA SER A 146 22.87 -9.17 -1.37
C SER A 146 21.70 -10.08 -1.73
N PHE A 147 21.56 -10.43 -3.00
CA PHE A 147 20.59 -11.37 -3.52
C PHE A 147 21.28 -12.43 -4.36
N PHE A 148 21.35 -13.68 -3.87
CA PHE A 148 22.08 -14.80 -4.48
C PHE A 148 23.52 -14.45 -4.89
N GLY A 149 24.26 -13.76 -3.99
CA GLY A 149 25.65 -13.36 -4.22
C GLY A 149 25.82 -12.08 -5.05
N ARG A 150 24.74 -11.51 -5.58
CA ARG A 150 24.77 -10.20 -6.23
C ARG A 150 24.54 -9.11 -5.18
N GLU A 151 25.58 -8.34 -4.91
CA GLU A 151 25.58 -7.28 -3.90
C GLU A 151 24.85 -6.01 -4.38
N ARG A 152 24.55 -5.09 -3.43
CA ARG A 152 24.02 -3.77 -3.69
C ARG A 152 22.64 -3.83 -4.39
N CYS A 153 21.66 -4.47 -3.74
CA CYS A 153 20.34 -4.69 -4.32
C CYS A 153 19.65 -3.42 -4.82
N ASN A 154 19.96 -2.23 -4.28
CA ASN A 154 19.45 -0.96 -4.83
C ASN A 154 19.76 -0.79 -6.32
N ASP A 155 20.87 -1.35 -6.82
CA ASP A 155 21.31 -1.16 -8.21
C ASP A 155 20.35 -1.80 -9.22
N PHE A 156 19.68 -2.90 -8.83
CA PHE A 156 18.86 -3.73 -9.71
C PHE A 156 17.47 -4.06 -9.16
N SER A 157 17.04 -3.37 -8.11
CA SER A 157 15.72 -3.60 -7.51
C SER A 157 14.82 -2.37 -7.51
N ILE A 158 13.54 -2.63 -7.33
CA ILE A 158 12.52 -1.65 -6.98
C ILE A 158 12.11 -1.91 -5.53
N GLY A 159 12.23 -0.92 -4.65
CA GLY A 159 11.77 -1.01 -3.25
C GLY A 159 10.35 -0.54 -3.10
N ILE A 160 9.52 -1.34 -2.44
CA ILE A 160 8.12 -1.03 -2.11
C ILE A 160 7.96 -1.10 -0.60
N GLU A 161 7.63 0.02 0.01
CA GLU A 161 7.25 0.11 1.41
C GLU A 161 5.76 -0.16 1.57
N LEU A 162 5.40 -1.00 2.52
CA LEU A 162 4.03 -1.12 3.01
C LEU A 162 3.94 -0.38 4.34
N GLU A 163 3.00 0.54 4.48
CA GLU A 163 2.75 1.17 5.78
C GLU A 163 2.31 0.09 6.78
N GLY A 164 3.18 -0.20 7.76
CA GLY A 164 3.02 -1.35 8.63
C GLY A 164 4.12 -1.48 9.67
N ALA A 165 4.12 -2.58 10.38
CA ALA A 165 5.14 -3.00 11.35
C ALA A 165 5.26 -4.53 11.34
N ASP A 166 6.37 -5.06 11.86
CA ASP A 166 6.66 -6.50 11.84
C ASP A 166 5.61 -7.36 12.55
N ASP A 167 4.94 -6.79 13.56
CA ASP A 167 3.97 -7.45 14.44
C ASP A 167 2.50 -7.14 14.10
N VAL A 168 2.25 -6.44 12.98
CA VAL A 168 0.90 -6.04 12.55
C VAL A 168 0.58 -6.58 11.17
N ALA A 169 -0.55 -7.30 11.06
CA ALA A 169 -1.03 -7.79 9.77
C ALA A 169 -1.33 -6.65 8.80
N PHE A 170 -1.00 -6.85 7.52
CA PHE A 170 -1.28 -5.89 6.45
C PHE A 170 -2.75 -5.95 6.02
N ASP A 171 -3.28 -4.81 5.59
CA ASP A 171 -4.68 -4.69 5.13
C ASP A 171 -4.87 -5.34 3.76
N ALA A 172 -6.07 -5.86 3.50
CA ALA A 172 -6.43 -6.45 2.21
C ALA A 172 -6.24 -5.48 1.03
N ARG A 173 -6.49 -4.18 1.28
CA ARG A 173 -6.31 -3.12 0.28
C ARG A 173 -4.84 -2.92 -0.09
N GLN A 174 -3.92 -3.16 0.85
CA GLN A 174 -2.49 -3.11 0.57
C GLN A 174 -2.07 -4.25 -0.36
N TYR A 175 -2.54 -5.49 -0.12
CA TYR A 175 -2.28 -6.61 -1.02
C TYR A 175 -2.86 -6.40 -2.42
N ALA A 176 -4.08 -5.89 -2.53
CA ALA A 176 -4.69 -5.58 -3.82
C ALA A 176 -3.88 -4.55 -4.62
N THR A 177 -3.41 -3.47 -3.95
CA THR A 177 -2.56 -2.45 -4.56
C THR A 177 -1.19 -3.01 -4.91
N LEU A 178 -0.54 -3.76 -4.00
CA LEU A 178 0.76 -4.38 -4.22
C LEU A 178 0.73 -5.34 -5.41
N ALA A 179 -0.27 -6.21 -5.48
CA ALA A 179 -0.44 -7.17 -6.57
C ALA A 179 -0.63 -6.47 -7.93
N ALA A 180 -1.46 -5.42 -7.98
CA ALA A 180 -1.67 -4.64 -9.19
C ALA A 180 -0.40 -3.90 -9.63
N LEU A 181 0.33 -3.28 -8.70
CA LEU A 181 1.61 -2.63 -8.95
C LEU A 181 2.65 -3.63 -9.44
N ALA A 182 2.79 -4.79 -8.78
CA ALA A 182 3.74 -5.82 -9.15
C ALA A 182 3.51 -6.32 -10.59
N ARG A 183 2.25 -6.50 -11.00
CA ARG A 183 1.92 -6.85 -12.41
C ARG A 183 2.37 -5.76 -13.39
N ALA A 184 2.13 -4.49 -13.06
CA ALA A 184 2.56 -3.37 -13.92
C ALA A 184 4.09 -3.30 -14.03
N LEU A 185 4.81 -3.52 -12.94
CA LEU A 185 6.28 -3.58 -12.92
C LEU A 185 6.80 -4.75 -13.76
N ALA A 186 6.25 -5.96 -13.58
CA ALA A 186 6.65 -7.15 -14.34
C ALA A 186 6.29 -7.06 -15.83
N ALA A 187 5.30 -6.26 -16.21
CA ALA A 187 5.00 -5.99 -17.61
C ALA A 187 6.00 -5.05 -18.28
N ARG A 188 6.69 -4.18 -17.51
CA ARG A 188 7.63 -3.18 -18.01
C ARG A 188 9.10 -3.57 -17.85
N TYR A 189 9.42 -4.28 -16.77
CA TYR A 189 10.79 -4.67 -16.41
C TYR A 189 10.93 -6.18 -16.35
N PRO A 190 12.13 -6.74 -16.57
CA PRO A 190 12.40 -8.18 -16.47
C PRO A 190 12.47 -8.63 -15.00
N ILE A 191 11.38 -8.37 -14.24
CA ILE A 191 11.30 -8.81 -12.86
C ILE A 191 11.27 -10.35 -12.84
N ASP A 192 12.15 -10.96 -12.09
CA ASP A 192 12.27 -12.41 -11.92
C ASP A 192 12.10 -12.87 -10.47
N ALA A 193 12.13 -11.93 -9.49
CA ALA A 193 11.95 -12.27 -8.09
C ALA A 193 11.30 -11.15 -7.25
N PHE A 194 10.58 -11.60 -6.21
CA PHE A 194 10.14 -10.80 -5.07
C PHE A 194 10.81 -11.32 -3.80
N ALA A 195 11.36 -10.41 -2.99
CA ALA A 195 12.03 -10.74 -1.74
C ALA A 195 11.69 -9.72 -0.66
N GLY A 196 11.77 -10.09 0.61
CA GLY A 196 11.73 -9.16 1.74
C GLY A 196 13.09 -8.52 1.96
N HIS A 197 13.12 -7.39 2.65
CA HIS A 197 14.38 -6.79 3.08
C HIS A 197 15.16 -7.73 4.01
N GLU A 198 14.47 -8.50 4.86
CA GLU A 198 15.04 -9.57 5.68
C GLU A 198 15.81 -10.62 4.86
N HIS A 199 15.36 -10.90 3.64
CA HIS A 199 15.97 -11.89 2.76
C HIS A 199 17.25 -11.37 2.10
N VAL A 200 17.30 -10.08 1.77
CA VAL A 200 18.45 -9.47 1.09
C VAL A 200 19.46 -8.85 2.06
N ALA A 201 19.07 -8.71 3.34
CA ALA A 201 19.92 -8.19 4.41
C ALA A 201 19.75 -9.00 5.72
N PRO A 202 19.96 -10.33 5.68
CA PRO A 202 19.70 -11.22 6.82
C PRO A 202 20.52 -10.83 8.04
N GLY A 203 19.88 -10.92 9.23
CA GLY A 203 20.48 -10.53 10.51
C GLY A 203 20.59 -9.03 10.75
N ARG A 204 20.33 -8.20 9.73
CA ARG A 204 20.33 -6.74 9.84
C ARG A 204 18.92 -6.15 9.74
N LYS A 205 18.04 -6.82 9.01
CA LYS A 205 16.66 -6.38 8.74
C LYS A 205 15.67 -7.50 8.98
N THR A 206 14.46 -7.12 9.34
CA THR A 206 13.35 -8.02 9.68
C THR A 206 12.12 -7.79 8.81
N ASP A 207 12.06 -6.63 8.16
CA ASP A 207 10.93 -6.23 7.31
C ASP A 207 10.85 -7.04 5.98
N PRO A 208 9.66 -7.34 5.48
CA PRO A 208 8.34 -6.90 5.91
C PRO A 208 7.78 -7.63 7.14
N GLY A 209 8.53 -8.57 7.73
CA GLY A 209 8.18 -9.27 8.94
C GLY A 209 7.25 -10.49 8.75
N PRO A 210 7.02 -11.27 9.83
CA PRO A 210 6.33 -12.54 9.78
C PRO A 210 4.82 -12.42 9.48
N HIS A 211 4.23 -11.24 9.59
CA HIS A 211 2.84 -10.99 9.28
C HIS A 211 2.59 -10.65 7.79
N PHE A 212 3.64 -10.61 6.96
CA PHE A 212 3.47 -10.48 5.52
C PHE A 212 3.12 -11.84 4.89
N ASP A 213 1.94 -11.91 4.27
CA ASP A 213 1.43 -13.12 3.63
C ASP A 213 1.94 -13.24 2.19
N TRP A 214 3.07 -13.91 2.03
CA TRP A 214 3.69 -14.19 0.72
C TRP A 214 2.81 -15.05 -0.19
N GLN A 215 2.00 -15.97 0.39
CA GLN A 215 1.08 -16.81 -0.40
C GLN A 215 -0.01 -15.94 -1.01
N ARG A 216 -0.64 -15.13 -0.19
CA ARG A 216 -1.66 -14.18 -0.64
C ARG A 216 -1.13 -13.25 -1.73
N PHE A 217 0.07 -12.67 -1.53
CA PHE A 217 0.67 -11.81 -2.54
C PHE A 217 0.89 -12.54 -3.88
N ALA A 218 1.34 -13.81 -3.84
CA ALA A 218 1.53 -14.62 -5.02
C ALA A 218 0.18 -14.88 -5.74
N ASP A 219 -0.84 -15.25 -4.99
CA ASP A 219 -2.17 -15.60 -5.51
C ASP A 219 -2.87 -14.34 -6.08
N ASP A 220 -2.91 -13.24 -5.34
CA ASP A 220 -3.51 -11.98 -5.76
C ASP A 220 -2.78 -11.39 -7.00
N GLY A 221 -1.47 -11.60 -7.09
CA GLY A 221 -0.63 -11.16 -8.22
C GLY A 221 -0.68 -12.09 -9.43
N GLY A 222 -1.07 -13.34 -9.26
CA GLY A 222 -1.01 -14.38 -10.27
C GLY A 222 0.44 -14.79 -10.61
N PHE A 223 1.38 -14.64 -9.67
CA PHE A 223 2.77 -14.97 -9.87
C PHE A 223 3.07 -16.43 -9.50
N PRO A 224 3.72 -17.20 -10.38
CA PRO A 224 4.12 -18.57 -10.07
C PRO A 224 5.22 -18.62 -8.99
N PRO A 225 5.38 -19.78 -8.30
CA PRO A 225 6.32 -19.93 -7.18
C PRO A 225 7.77 -19.52 -7.46
N ARG A 226 8.23 -19.62 -8.69
CA ARG A 226 9.61 -19.24 -9.08
C ARG A 226 9.97 -17.79 -8.77
N TYR A 227 8.95 -16.91 -8.64
CA TYR A 227 9.16 -15.50 -8.26
C TYR A 227 9.43 -15.32 -6.76
N PHE A 228 9.23 -16.34 -5.94
CA PHE A 228 9.33 -16.27 -4.47
C PHE A 228 10.38 -17.25 -3.92
N PRO A 229 11.69 -17.01 -4.16
CA PRO A 229 12.74 -17.98 -3.88
C PRO A 229 12.94 -18.27 -2.39
N TYR A 230 12.46 -17.40 -1.50
CA TYR A 230 12.57 -17.56 -0.05
C TYR A 230 11.28 -18.07 0.62
N ARG A 231 10.22 -18.26 -0.16
CA ARG A 231 8.97 -18.82 0.37
C ARG A 231 9.18 -20.31 0.68
N LYS A 232 9.01 -20.68 1.94
CA LYS A 232 8.97 -22.08 2.35
C LYS A 232 7.70 -22.72 1.76
N HIS A 233 7.85 -23.84 1.09
CA HIS A 233 6.76 -24.64 0.54
C HIS A 233 6.13 -25.52 1.62
#